data_6006e55ee234380984b718c5996320e7
#
_entry.id   6006e55ee234380984b718c5996320e7
#
_cell.length_a   1.000
_cell.length_b   1.000
_cell.length_c   1.000
_cell.angle_alpha   90.00
_cell.angle_beta   90.00
_cell.angle_gamma   90.00
#
_symmetry.space_group_name_H-M   'P 1'
#
loop_
_entity.id
_entity.type
_entity.pdbx_description
1 polymer ?
#
loop_
_entity_poly.entity_id
_entity_poly.type
_entity_poly.pdbx_seq_one_letter_code
_entity_poly.pdbx_strand_id
1 'polypeptide(L)'
;MDSNVNWDQLVDALRDELQEKGGLIRLLNQQTETLYRRDIIENERLEEQIRTQLRLISRCTQGREFALRQAAAKLELNEDVQSHDVIRRFPEYVHPLLEALFSEVDRLSNRMEERLKQNQGLKERFIFETSSTV
;
A
#
# COMPACT_ATOMS: atom_id res chain seq x y z
N MET A 1 -9.37 21.90 23.28
CA MET A 1 -8.30 21.01 23.67
C MET A 1 -8.09 19.94 22.66
N ASP A 2 -6.91 19.95 22.11
CA ASP A 2 -6.56 19.08 20.99
C ASP A 2 -6.32 17.65 21.43
N SER A 3 -6.38 17.38 22.74
CA SER A 3 -6.21 16.06 23.32
C SER A 3 -7.25 15.05 22.85
N ASN A 4 -8.35 15.50 22.21
CA ASN A 4 -9.42 14.63 21.74
C ASN A 4 -9.25 14.20 20.29
N VAL A 5 -8.22 14.69 19.62
CA VAL A 5 -7.96 14.29 18.23
C VAL A 5 -7.01 13.10 18.26
N ASN A 6 -7.51 11.96 17.82
CA ASN A 6 -6.79 10.70 17.88
C ASN A 6 -5.80 10.58 16.73
N TRP A 7 -4.61 11.17 16.89
CA TRP A 7 -3.52 10.93 15.96
C TRP A 7 -3.04 9.47 16.02
N ASP A 8 -3.27 8.80 17.16
CA ASP A 8 -2.94 7.38 17.33
C ASP A 8 -3.63 6.49 16.30
N GLN A 9 -4.91 6.77 16.00
CA GLN A 9 -5.67 6.00 15.03
C GLN A 9 -5.04 6.13 13.64
N LEU A 10 -4.59 7.33 13.31
CA LEU A 10 -3.95 7.57 12.02
C LEU A 10 -2.60 6.85 11.93
N VAL A 11 -1.81 6.86 13.01
CA VAL A 11 -0.55 6.14 13.10
C VAL A 11 -0.78 4.63 12.91
N ASP A 12 -1.77 4.08 13.61
CA ASP A 12 -2.08 2.65 13.51
C ASP A 12 -2.52 2.28 12.10
N ALA A 13 -3.36 3.09 11.47
CA ALA A 13 -3.82 2.86 10.11
C ALA A 13 -2.65 2.90 9.11
N LEU A 14 -1.73 3.83 9.28
CA LEU A 14 -0.54 3.94 8.43
C LEU A 14 0.39 2.73 8.60
N ARG A 15 0.58 2.27 9.84
CA ARG A 15 1.40 1.09 10.12
C ARG A 15 0.80 -0.17 9.52
N ASP A 16 -0.51 -0.33 9.59
CA ASP A 16 -1.21 -1.47 8.98
C ASP A 16 -1.00 -1.46 7.47
N GLU A 17 -1.16 -0.29 6.85
CA GLU A 17 -0.98 -0.14 5.41
C GLU A 17 0.46 -0.47 5.00
N LEU A 18 1.45 -0.01 5.75
CA LEU A 18 2.87 -0.31 5.49
C LEU A 18 3.15 -1.80 5.57
N GLN A 19 2.62 -2.46 6.58
CA GLN A 19 2.81 -3.89 6.78
C GLN A 19 2.26 -4.68 5.58
N GLU A 20 1.05 -4.35 5.14
CA GLU A 20 0.40 -5.08 4.06
C GLU A 20 1.04 -4.77 2.70
N LYS A 21 1.47 -3.55 2.45
CA LYS A 21 2.19 -3.21 1.23
C LYS A 21 3.55 -3.90 1.17
N GLY A 22 4.25 -3.96 2.31
CA GLY A 22 5.49 -4.74 2.41
C GLY A 22 5.28 -6.21 2.11
N GLY A 23 4.16 -6.77 2.59
CA GLY A 23 3.78 -8.15 2.31
C GLY A 23 3.55 -8.40 0.83
N LEU A 24 2.90 -7.46 0.14
CA LEU A 24 2.68 -7.58 -1.30
C LEU A 24 4.00 -7.52 -2.06
N ILE A 25 4.90 -6.64 -1.70
CA ILE A 25 6.20 -6.54 -2.37
C ILE A 25 6.96 -7.85 -2.26
N ARG A 26 6.91 -8.52 -1.11
CA ARG A 26 7.53 -9.84 -0.94
C ARG A 26 6.92 -10.88 -1.88
N LEU A 27 5.59 -10.90 -2.00
CA LEU A 27 4.89 -11.80 -2.92
C LEU A 27 5.26 -11.51 -4.37
N LEU A 28 5.35 -10.25 -4.74
CA LEU A 28 5.72 -9.84 -6.09
C LEU A 28 7.16 -10.21 -6.42
N ASN A 29 8.07 -10.12 -5.45
CA ASN A 29 9.45 -10.56 -5.64
C ASN A 29 9.52 -12.08 -5.86
N GLN A 30 8.72 -12.86 -5.13
CA GLN A 30 8.61 -14.30 -5.33
C GLN A 30 8.04 -14.61 -6.71
N GLN A 31 7.03 -13.84 -7.13
CA GLN A 31 6.43 -14.02 -8.45
C GLN A 31 7.45 -13.73 -9.57
N THR A 32 8.27 -12.72 -9.41
CA THR A 32 9.32 -12.41 -10.39
C THR A 32 10.21 -13.61 -10.63
N GLU A 33 10.69 -14.25 -9.57
CA GLU A 33 11.52 -15.45 -9.67
C GLU A 33 10.77 -16.60 -10.32
N THR A 34 9.52 -16.80 -9.93
CA THR A 34 8.67 -17.86 -10.43
C THR A 34 8.43 -17.72 -11.94
N LEU A 35 8.22 -16.48 -12.40
CA LEU A 35 8.04 -16.21 -13.82
C LEU A 35 9.32 -16.46 -14.62
N TYR A 36 10.48 -16.11 -14.07
CA TYR A 36 11.76 -16.42 -14.70
C TYR A 36 12.01 -17.94 -14.82
N ARG A 37 11.56 -18.69 -13.83
CA ARG A 37 11.68 -20.16 -13.84
C ARG A 37 10.59 -20.86 -14.66
N ARG A 38 9.59 -20.10 -15.10
CA ARG A 38 8.44 -20.59 -15.86
C ARG A 38 7.67 -21.69 -15.13
N ASP A 39 7.54 -21.53 -13.82
CA ASP A 39 6.78 -22.43 -12.96
C ASP A 39 5.31 -22.00 -12.95
N ILE A 40 4.51 -22.60 -13.82
CA ILE A 40 3.10 -22.22 -14.03
C ILE A 40 2.29 -22.44 -12.76
N ILE A 41 2.46 -23.59 -12.11
CA ILE A 41 1.66 -23.97 -10.94
C ILE A 41 1.93 -23.00 -9.79
N GLU A 42 3.20 -22.72 -9.52
CA GLU A 42 3.59 -21.80 -8.45
C GLU A 42 3.12 -20.38 -8.75
N ASN A 43 3.18 -19.96 -10.02
CA ASN A 43 2.70 -18.63 -10.41
C ASN A 43 1.19 -18.48 -10.15
N GLU A 44 0.40 -19.50 -10.47
CA GLU A 44 -1.04 -19.48 -10.21
C GLU A 44 -1.33 -19.34 -8.71
N ARG A 45 -0.57 -20.06 -7.88
CA ARG A 45 -0.70 -19.99 -6.43
C ARG A 45 -0.38 -18.58 -5.92
N LEU A 46 0.70 -17.99 -6.43
CA LEU A 46 1.11 -16.63 -6.05
C LEU A 46 0.11 -15.59 -6.52
N GLU A 47 -0.46 -15.75 -7.71
CA GLU A 47 -1.48 -14.81 -8.22
C GLU A 47 -2.70 -14.76 -7.31
N GLU A 48 -3.12 -15.90 -6.78
CA GLU A 48 -4.22 -15.98 -5.83
C GLU A 48 -3.87 -15.21 -4.54
N GLN A 49 -2.68 -15.43 -4.01
CA GLN A 49 -2.20 -14.74 -2.82
C GLN A 49 -2.07 -13.23 -3.06
N ILE A 50 -1.61 -12.84 -4.24
CA ILE A 50 -1.47 -11.42 -4.61
C ILE A 50 -2.85 -10.75 -4.67
N ARG A 51 -3.84 -11.41 -5.27
CA ARG A 51 -5.21 -10.87 -5.32
C ARG A 51 -5.78 -10.64 -3.92
N THR A 52 -5.58 -11.61 -3.04
CA THR A 52 -6.03 -11.50 -1.63
C THR A 52 -5.32 -10.34 -0.95
N GLN A 53 -4.02 -10.21 -1.15
CA GLN A 53 -3.21 -9.17 -0.53
C GLN A 53 -3.62 -7.78 -1.05
N LEU A 54 -3.93 -7.65 -2.34
CA LEU A 54 -4.40 -6.39 -2.92
C LEU A 54 -5.72 -5.94 -2.31
N ARG A 55 -6.64 -6.87 -2.05
CA ARG A 55 -7.90 -6.55 -1.38
C ARG A 55 -7.67 -6.05 0.04
N LEU A 56 -6.74 -6.70 0.74
CA LEU A 56 -6.37 -6.31 2.10
C LEU A 56 -5.76 -4.91 2.14
N ILE A 57 -4.87 -4.62 1.20
CA ILE A 57 -4.26 -3.28 1.06
C ILE A 57 -5.33 -2.23 0.78
N SER A 58 -6.29 -2.53 -0.08
CA SER A 58 -7.38 -1.60 -0.39
C SER A 58 -8.17 -1.23 0.88
N ARG A 59 -8.43 -2.22 1.74
CA ARG A 59 -9.10 -1.98 3.03
C ARG A 59 -8.24 -1.11 3.94
N CYS A 60 -6.95 -1.34 3.98
CA CYS A 60 -6.02 -0.54 4.80
C CYS A 60 -5.98 0.91 4.31
N THR A 61 -5.94 1.12 3.00
CA THR A 61 -5.95 2.46 2.41
C THR A 61 -7.24 3.20 2.76
N GLN A 62 -8.38 2.52 2.64
CA GLN A 62 -9.68 3.09 3.02
C GLN A 62 -9.74 3.42 4.50
N GLY A 63 -9.17 2.56 5.35
CA GLY A 63 -9.09 2.80 6.79
C GLY A 63 -8.25 4.02 7.13
N ARG A 64 -7.13 4.20 6.44
CA ARG A 64 -6.27 5.37 6.62
C ARG A 64 -6.98 6.64 6.17
N GLU A 65 -7.63 6.60 5.01
CA GLU A 65 -8.39 7.75 4.50
C GLU A 65 -9.54 8.12 5.43
N PHE A 66 -10.22 7.12 5.97
CA PHE A 66 -11.29 7.33 6.94
C PHE A 66 -10.76 7.99 8.22
N ALA A 67 -9.63 7.50 8.75
CA ALA A 67 -9.01 8.07 9.95
C ALA A 67 -8.61 9.54 9.71
N LEU A 68 -8.09 9.83 8.53
CA LEU A 68 -7.71 11.20 8.16
C LEU A 68 -8.93 12.11 8.09
N ARG A 69 -10.02 11.66 7.46
CA ARG A 69 -11.26 12.43 7.36
C ARG A 69 -11.89 12.67 8.74
N GLN A 70 -11.84 11.66 9.61
CA GLN A 70 -12.33 11.83 10.98
C GLN A 70 -11.53 12.86 11.75
N ALA A 71 -10.21 12.83 11.62
CA ALA A 71 -9.34 13.82 12.24
C ALA A 71 -9.65 15.22 11.71
N ALA A 72 -9.80 15.37 10.40
CA ALA A 72 -10.14 16.64 9.76
C ALA A 72 -11.48 17.16 10.29
N ALA A 73 -12.50 16.30 10.41
CA ALA A 73 -13.81 16.70 10.91
C ALA A 73 -13.75 17.20 12.36
N LYS A 74 -12.99 16.51 13.20
CA LYS A 74 -12.82 16.90 14.62
C LYS A 74 -12.07 18.24 14.75
N LEU A 75 -11.23 18.55 13.80
CA LEU A 75 -10.48 19.82 13.74
C LEU A 75 -11.24 20.91 12.99
N GLU A 76 -12.45 20.60 12.53
CA GLU A 76 -13.31 21.53 11.78
C GLU A 76 -12.68 21.99 10.48
N LEU A 77 -11.94 21.09 9.82
CA LEU A 77 -11.34 21.31 8.51
C LEU A 77 -12.24 20.73 7.41
N ASN A 78 -12.07 21.20 6.19
CA ASN A 78 -12.81 20.70 5.03
C ASN A 78 -12.47 19.25 4.73
N GLU A 79 -13.40 18.50 4.13
CA GLU A 79 -13.20 17.09 3.78
C GLU A 79 -12.08 16.88 2.76
N ASP A 80 -11.86 17.84 1.90
CA ASP A 80 -10.84 17.77 0.85
C ASP A 80 -9.47 18.33 1.28
N VAL A 81 -9.29 18.56 2.59
CA VAL A 81 -8.03 19.06 3.12
C VAL A 81 -6.92 18.02 2.93
N GLN A 82 -5.71 18.48 2.67
CA GLN A 82 -4.55 17.63 2.48
C GLN A 82 -4.08 17.02 3.82
N SER A 83 -3.47 15.83 3.78
CA SER A 83 -2.95 15.17 4.98
C SER A 83 -1.99 16.07 5.76
N HIS A 84 -1.15 16.79 5.07
CA HIS A 84 -0.18 17.72 5.64
C HIS A 84 -0.85 18.83 6.48
N ASP A 85 -2.02 19.34 6.05
CA ASP A 85 -2.76 20.34 6.81
C ASP A 85 -3.35 19.78 8.10
N VAL A 86 -3.77 18.51 8.06
CA VAL A 86 -4.28 17.82 9.24
C VAL A 86 -3.14 17.58 10.23
N ILE A 87 -2.00 17.12 9.75
CA ILE A 87 -0.81 16.84 10.57
C ILE A 87 -0.39 18.07 11.35
N ARG A 88 -0.41 19.24 10.72
CA ARG A 88 -0.03 20.51 11.36
C ARG A 88 -0.85 20.87 12.58
N ARG A 89 -2.08 20.36 12.65
CA ARG A 89 -2.99 20.63 13.76
C ARG A 89 -2.77 19.69 14.95
N PHE A 90 -1.98 18.62 14.77
CA PHE A 90 -1.59 17.74 15.86
C PHE A 90 -0.43 18.34 16.66
N PRO A 91 -0.13 17.78 17.84
CA PRO A 91 1.04 18.25 18.61
C PRO A 91 2.33 18.13 17.79
N GLU A 92 3.23 19.09 17.93
CA GLU A 92 4.45 19.16 17.14
C GLU A 92 5.30 17.89 17.23
N TYR A 93 5.34 17.26 18.40
CA TYR A 93 6.17 16.06 18.59
C TYR A 93 5.72 14.88 17.74
N VAL A 94 4.49 14.91 17.21
CA VAL A 94 3.94 13.84 16.36
C VAL A 94 4.24 14.07 14.88
N HIS A 95 4.51 15.32 14.49
CA HIS A 95 4.69 15.69 13.08
C HIS A 95 5.75 14.84 12.37
N PRO A 96 6.98 14.70 12.91
CA PRO A 96 8.01 13.91 12.21
C PRO A 96 7.59 12.44 12.02
N LEU A 97 6.91 11.86 13.00
CA LEU A 97 6.43 10.48 12.91
C LEU A 97 5.42 10.32 11.77
N LEU A 98 4.41 11.18 11.73
CA LEU A 98 3.36 11.10 10.72
C LEU A 98 3.91 11.41 9.32
N GLU A 99 4.76 12.40 9.20
CA GLU A 99 5.38 12.74 7.91
C GLU A 99 6.21 11.57 7.39
N ALA A 100 6.99 10.92 8.27
CA ALA A 100 7.79 9.76 7.89
C ALA A 100 6.90 8.58 7.47
N LEU A 101 5.80 8.33 8.17
CA LEU A 101 4.89 7.25 7.85
C LEU A 101 4.19 7.47 6.49
N PHE A 102 3.71 8.68 6.23
CA PHE A 102 3.10 9.02 4.93
C PHE A 102 4.11 8.88 3.80
N SER A 103 5.32 9.38 4.02
CA SER A 103 6.39 9.29 3.03
C SER A 103 6.73 7.82 2.72
N GLU A 104 6.77 6.97 3.73
CA GLU A 104 7.04 5.55 3.55
C GLU A 104 5.90 4.84 2.82
N VAL A 105 4.65 5.20 3.11
CA VAL A 105 3.49 4.66 2.38
C VAL A 105 3.60 5.01 0.89
N ASP A 106 3.95 6.25 0.57
CA ASP A 106 4.12 6.68 -0.82
C ASP A 106 5.25 5.92 -1.51
N ARG A 107 6.37 5.74 -0.81
CA ARG A 107 7.52 5.00 -1.33
C ARG A 107 7.16 3.55 -1.65
N LEU A 108 6.46 2.89 -0.73
CA LEU A 108 6.04 1.50 -0.92
C LEU A 108 4.97 1.39 -2.01
N SER A 109 4.07 2.36 -2.12
CA SER A 109 3.06 2.39 -3.18
C SER A 109 3.70 2.45 -4.56
N ASN A 110 4.71 3.30 -4.73
CA ASN A 110 5.43 3.42 -5.99
C ASN A 110 6.18 2.13 -6.32
N ARG A 111 6.84 1.56 -5.33
CA ARG A 111 7.59 0.30 -5.51
C ARG A 111 6.66 -0.86 -5.89
N MET A 112 5.51 -0.91 -5.25
CA MET A 112 4.48 -1.91 -5.52
C MET A 112 4.00 -1.81 -6.97
N GLU A 113 3.69 -0.59 -7.42
CA GLU A 113 3.25 -0.34 -8.79
C GLU A 113 4.30 -0.73 -9.82
N GLU A 114 5.56 -0.39 -9.56
CA GLU A 114 6.69 -0.77 -10.43
C GLU A 114 6.81 -2.28 -10.56
N ARG A 115 6.70 -3.00 -9.44
CA ARG A 115 6.79 -4.47 -9.42
C ARG A 115 5.62 -5.12 -10.13
N LEU A 116 4.41 -4.61 -9.91
CA LEU A 116 3.22 -5.11 -10.60
C LEU A 116 3.38 -4.98 -12.12
N LYS A 117 3.85 -3.83 -12.57
CA LYS A 117 4.10 -3.56 -13.98
C LYS A 117 5.16 -4.48 -14.56
N GLN A 118 6.26 -4.63 -13.84
CA GLN A 118 7.36 -5.51 -14.24
C GLN A 118 6.88 -6.95 -14.40
N ASN A 119 6.14 -7.44 -13.41
CA ASN A 119 5.64 -8.83 -13.43
C ASN A 119 4.59 -9.03 -14.52
N GLN A 120 3.77 -8.02 -14.78
CA GLN A 120 2.83 -8.08 -15.90
C GLN A 120 3.56 -8.24 -17.24
N GLY A 121 4.64 -7.51 -17.44
CA GLY A 121 5.47 -7.64 -18.63
C GLY A 121 6.12 -9.01 -18.77
N LEU A 122 6.64 -9.55 -17.67
CA LEU A 122 7.22 -10.90 -17.64
C LEU A 122 6.17 -11.96 -17.94
N LYS A 123 4.98 -11.79 -17.41
CA LYS A 123 3.85 -12.70 -17.61
C LYS A 123 3.42 -12.72 -19.07
N GLU A 124 3.35 -11.56 -19.70
CA GLU A 124 3.02 -11.43 -21.12
C GLU A 124 4.06 -12.12 -22.00
N ARG A 125 5.35 -11.96 -21.70
CA ARG A 125 6.44 -12.67 -22.38
C ARG A 125 6.30 -14.17 -22.22
N PHE A 126 6.00 -14.61 -20.99
CA PHE A 126 5.84 -16.03 -20.69
C PHE A 126 4.71 -16.63 -21.53
N ILE A 127 3.58 -15.95 -21.59
CA ILE A 127 2.41 -16.40 -22.38
C ILE A 127 2.77 -16.44 -23.86
N PHE A 128 3.43 -15.40 -24.36
CA PHE A 128 3.85 -15.31 -25.75
C PHE A 128 4.81 -16.45 -26.14
N GLU A 129 5.83 -16.68 -25.33
CA GLU A 129 6.80 -17.76 -25.57
C GLU A 129 6.13 -19.13 -25.57
N THR A 130 5.22 -19.37 -24.64
CA THR A 130 4.50 -20.63 -24.53
C THR A 130 3.61 -20.84 -25.75
N SER A 131 2.93 -19.80 -26.22
CA SER A 131 2.08 -19.86 -27.41
C SER A 131 2.87 -20.11 -28.69
N SER A 132 4.07 -19.56 -28.79
CA SER A 132 4.89 -19.68 -30.00
C SER A 132 5.60 -21.02 -30.13
N THR A 133 5.63 -21.83 -29.06
CA THR A 133 6.25 -23.18 -29.11
C THR A 133 5.27 -24.26 -29.54
N VAL A 134 4.03 -23.92 -29.75
CA VAL A 134 3.00 -24.85 -30.24
C VAL A 134 2.99 -24.93 -31.78
#